data_4b358b1f8fb2a37c313dfe6719c3075f
#
_entry.id   4b358b1f8fb2a37c313dfe6719c3075f
#
_cell.length_a   1.000
_cell.length_b   1.000
_cell.length_c   1.000
_cell.angle_alpha   90.00
_cell.angle_beta   90.00
_cell.angle_gamma   90.00
#
_symmetry.space_group_name_H-M   'P 1'
#
loop_
_entity.id
_entity.type
_entity.pdbx_description
1 polymer ?
#
loop_
_entity_poly.entity_id
_entity_poly.type
_entity_poly.pdbx_seq_one_letter_code
_entity_poly.pdbx_strand_id
1 'polypeptide(L)'
;MGNIIKALLLIWELPQNIAGAFYFIIHGVFAKTFIIDDGDSFEMYSDMQRGAVSLGVFRVYKSEYYGNTAQFVKLTRMHEKGHRIQSKILGPFYLIVIGLPSLIWATLHSYVKRLGAVDYFSFYTEKWADRLGGVKR
;
A
#
# COMPACT_ATOMS: atom_id res chain seq x y z
N MET A 1 -18.93 8.86 -3.94
CA MET A 1 -18.06 10.01 -4.27
C MET A 1 -18.29 10.38 -5.73
N GLY A 2 -18.50 11.67 -6.03
CA GLY A 2 -18.74 12.14 -7.40
C GLY A 2 -17.51 11.97 -8.30
N ASN A 3 -17.73 11.84 -9.61
CA ASN A 3 -16.65 11.66 -10.60
C ASN A 3 -15.64 12.81 -10.60
N ILE A 4 -16.09 14.02 -10.34
CA ILE A 4 -15.21 15.23 -10.25
C ILE A 4 -14.24 15.09 -9.09
N ILE A 5 -14.70 14.66 -7.91
CA ILE A 5 -13.84 14.46 -6.73
C ILE A 5 -12.81 13.37 -6.99
N LYS A 6 -13.21 12.27 -7.63
CA LYS A 6 -12.27 11.21 -8.01
C LYS A 6 -11.19 11.72 -8.97
N ALA A 7 -11.58 12.50 -9.97
CA ALA A 7 -10.63 13.09 -10.92
C ALA A 7 -9.65 14.06 -10.23
N LEU A 8 -10.14 14.91 -9.33
CA LEU A 8 -9.30 15.82 -8.56
C LEU A 8 -8.32 15.06 -7.65
N LEU A 9 -8.75 13.96 -7.00
CA LEU A 9 -7.88 13.12 -6.21
C LEU A 9 -6.81 12.43 -7.05
N LEU A 10 -7.15 11.96 -8.26
CA LEU A 10 -6.16 11.38 -9.17
C LEU A 10 -5.04 12.35 -9.52
N ILE A 11 -5.39 13.63 -9.75
CA ILE A 11 -4.41 14.70 -10.01
C ILE A 11 -3.62 15.03 -8.75
N TRP A 12 -4.29 15.13 -7.61
CA TRP A 12 -3.68 15.42 -6.31
C TRP A 12 -2.66 14.36 -5.90
N GLU A 13 -2.93 13.10 -6.22
CA GLU A 13 -2.10 11.95 -5.92
C GLU A 13 -1.20 11.54 -7.10
N LEU A 14 -0.97 12.40 -8.06
CA LEU A 14 -0.33 12.06 -9.35
C LEU A 14 1.03 11.36 -9.21
N PRO A 15 1.99 11.79 -8.36
CA PRO A 15 3.29 11.14 -8.28
C PRO A 15 3.18 9.66 -7.88
N GLN A 16 2.42 9.33 -6.85
CA GLN A 16 2.23 7.94 -6.41
C GLN A 16 1.35 7.14 -7.35
N ASN A 17 0.41 7.77 -8.05
CA ASN A 17 -0.38 7.10 -9.08
C ASN A 17 0.48 6.69 -10.27
N ILE A 18 1.43 7.53 -10.68
CA ILE A 18 2.40 7.17 -11.74
C ILE A 18 3.27 6.00 -11.27
N ALA A 19 3.84 6.08 -10.06
CA ALA A 19 4.65 5.00 -9.50
C ALA A 19 3.85 3.69 -9.40
N GLY A 20 2.60 3.75 -8.94
CA GLY A 20 1.70 2.61 -8.83
C GLY A 20 1.34 2.01 -10.19
N ALA A 21 1.10 2.84 -11.20
CA ALA A 21 0.84 2.39 -12.56
C ALA A 21 2.04 1.62 -13.13
N PHE A 22 3.26 2.13 -12.98
CA PHE A 22 4.48 1.41 -13.35
C PHE A 22 4.61 0.08 -12.61
N TYR A 23 4.34 0.07 -11.30
CA TYR A 23 4.37 -1.14 -10.50
C TYR A 23 3.36 -2.19 -11.01
N PHE A 24 2.14 -1.76 -11.34
CA PHE A 24 1.11 -2.61 -11.95
C PHE A 24 1.56 -3.17 -13.30
N ILE A 25 2.16 -2.36 -14.15
CA ILE A 25 2.66 -2.81 -15.48
C ILE A 25 3.74 -3.88 -15.30
N ILE A 26 4.71 -3.66 -14.42
CA ILE A 26 5.79 -4.62 -14.15
C ILE A 26 5.21 -5.95 -13.68
N HIS A 27 4.31 -5.94 -12.71
CA HIS A 27 3.65 -7.16 -12.22
C HIS A 27 2.79 -7.81 -13.31
N GLY A 28 2.04 -7.03 -14.09
CA GLY A 28 1.22 -7.54 -15.17
C GLY A 28 1.99 -8.23 -16.29
N VAL A 29 3.24 -7.76 -16.54
CA VAL A 29 4.12 -8.35 -17.57
C VAL A 29 4.85 -9.59 -17.06
N PHE A 30 5.34 -9.58 -15.82
CA PHE A 30 6.28 -10.59 -15.32
C PHE A 30 5.66 -11.59 -14.32
N ALA A 31 4.42 -11.41 -13.90
CA ALA A 31 3.78 -12.23 -12.88
C ALA A 31 2.39 -12.70 -13.30
N LYS A 32 1.88 -13.72 -12.64
CA LYS A 32 0.46 -14.07 -12.71
C LYS A 32 -0.31 -13.13 -11.80
N THR A 33 -1.21 -12.36 -12.38
CA THR A 33 -1.95 -11.32 -11.68
C THR A 33 -3.43 -11.33 -12.03
N PHE A 34 -4.24 -10.81 -11.13
CA PHE A 34 -5.60 -10.38 -11.41
C PHE A 34 -5.91 -9.11 -10.61
N ILE A 35 -6.86 -8.31 -11.10
CA ILE A 35 -7.17 -6.99 -10.57
C ILE A 35 -8.63 -6.94 -10.18
N ILE A 36 -8.88 -6.32 -9.02
CA ILE A 36 -10.22 -6.02 -8.52
C ILE A 36 -10.33 -4.51 -8.32
N ASP A 37 -11.43 -3.93 -8.79
CA ASP A 37 -11.80 -2.55 -8.50
C ASP A 37 -12.70 -2.54 -7.26
N ASP A 38 -12.25 -1.93 -6.16
CA ASP A 38 -13.05 -1.79 -4.93
C ASP A 38 -13.83 -0.47 -4.85
N GLY A 39 -13.83 0.32 -5.94
CA GLY A 39 -14.48 1.64 -6.03
C GLY A 39 -13.63 2.81 -5.56
N ASP A 40 -12.62 2.59 -4.72
CA ASP A 40 -11.67 3.60 -4.23
C ASP A 40 -10.26 3.41 -4.78
N SER A 41 -9.90 2.17 -5.08
CA SER A 41 -8.59 1.79 -5.59
C SER A 41 -8.66 0.51 -6.42
N PHE A 42 -7.59 0.24 -7.16
CA PHE A 42 -7.39 -1.03 -7.86
C PHE A 42 -6.51 -1.93 -7.01
N GLU A 43 -7.00 -3.10 -6.69
CA GLU A 43 -6.27 -4.14 -5.96
C GLU A 43 -5.76 -5.18 -6.96
N MET A 44 -4.45 -5.31 -7.07
CA MET A 44 -3.81 -6.39 -7.81
C MET A 44 -3.33 -7.47 -6.86
N TYR A 45 -3.59 -8.71 -7.20
CA TYR A 45 -3.04 -9.88 -6.53
C TYR A 45 -2.01 -10.52 -7.45
N SER A 46 -0.79 -10.69 -6.96
CA SER A 46 0.36 -11.10 -7.77
C SER A 46 1.18 -12.17 -7.06
N ASP A 47 1.60 -13.20 -7.81
CA ASP A 47 2.46 -14.25 -7.30
C ASP A 47 3.93 -13.80 -7.13
N MET A 48 4.31 -12.66 -7.71
CA MET A 48 5.62 -12.04 -7.52
C MET A 48 5.68 -11.17 -6.26
N GLN A 49 4.54 -10.74 -5.73
CA GLN A 49 4.48 -9.88 -4.55
C GLN A 49 4.69 -10.66 -3.26
N ARG A 50 5.56 -10.18 -2.36
CA ARG A 50 5.87 -10.85 -1.08
C ARG A 50 5.00 -10.41 0.09
N GLY A 51 4.38 -9.28 0.02
CA GLY A 51 3.53 -8.72 1.07
C GLY A 51 2.44 -7.87 0.45
N ALA A 52 2.38 -6.61 0.86
CA ALA A 52 1.47 -5.64 0.29
C ALA A 52 2.15 -4.29 0.12
N VAL A 53 1.70 -3.51 -0.86
CA VAL A 53 2.15 -2.14 -1.09
C VAL A 53 0.99 -1.29 -1.59
N SER A 54 0.97 -0.02 -1.18
CA SER A 54 -0.04 0.96 -1.59
C SER A 54 0.63 2.18 -2.22
N LEU A 55 0.26 2.49 -3.46
CA LEU A 55 0.77 3.61 -4.24
C LEU A 55 -0.41 4.36 -4.89
N GLY A 56 -0.95 5.35 -4.19
CA GLY A 56 -2.11 6.10 -4.65
C GLY A 56 -3.33 5.21 -4.79
N VAL A 57 -3.92 5.19 -5.99
CA VAL A 57 -5.09 4.34 -6.30
C VAL A 57 -4.72 2.87 -6.54
N PHE A 58 -3.44 2.52 -6.53
CA PHE A 58 -2.95 1.18 -6.81
C PHE A 58 -2.49 0.48 -5.54
N ARG A 59 -3.01 -0.71 -5.28
CA ARG A 59 -2.59 -1.58 -4.18
C ARG A 59 -2.23 -2.95 -4.75
N VAL A 60 -1.09 -3.50 -4.32
CA VAL A 60 -0.64 -4.83 -4.75
C VAL A 60 -0.47 -5.72 -3.54
N TYR A 61 -1.07 -6.89 -3.60
CA TYR A 61 -1.05 -7.91 -2.57
C TYR A 61 -0.43 -9.20 -3.08
N LYS A 62 0.11 -9.98 -2.17
CA LYS A 62 0.47 -11.36 -2.44
C LYS A 62 -0.76 -12.15 -2.92
N SER A 63 -0.61 -12.97 -3.95
CA SER A 63 -1.73 -13.72 -4.55
C SER A 63 -2.48 -14.60 -3.54
N GLU A 64 -1.77 -15.18 -2.56
CA GLU A 64 -2.35 -16.01 -1.51
C GLU A 64 -3.28 -15.27 -0.57
N TYR A 65 -3.27 -13.93 -0.57
CA TYR A 65 -4.16 -13.12 0.27
C TYR A 65 -5.59 -13.04 -0.27
N TYR A 66 -5.79 -13.35 -1.54
CA TYR A 66 -7.13 -13.33 -2.12
C TYR A 66 -8.03 -14.40 -1.50
N GLY A 67 -9.21 -13.97 -1.03
CA GLY A 67 -10.17 -14.86 -0.37
C GLY A 67 -9.70 -15.42 0.99
N ASN A 68 -8.48 -15.12 1.42
CA ASN A 68 -7.95 -15.57 2.70
C ASN A 68 -8.58 -14.75 3.84
N THR A 69 -9.18 -15.44 4.80
CA THR A 69 -9.87 -14.84 5.96
C THR A 69 -9.02 -14.82 7.23
N ALA A 70 -7.76 -15.26 7.15
CA ALA A 70 -6.85 -15.22 8.28
C ALA A 70 -6.73 -13.79 8.85
N GLN A 71 -6.62 -13.69 10.17
CA GLN A 71 -6.62 -12.39 10.86
C GLN A 71 -5.52 -11.46 10.35
N PHE A 72 -4.31 -11.98 10.12
CA PHE A 72 -3.20 -11.17 9.62
C PHE A 72 -3.46 -10.60 8.23
N VAL A 73 -4.18 -11.32 7.35
CA VAL A 73 -4.55 -10.80 6.01
C VAL A 73 -5.57 -9.69 6.12
N LYS A 74 -6.56 -9.83 7.00
CA LYS A 74 -7.53 -8.77 7.27
C LYS A 74 -6.85 -7.50 7.78
N LEU A 75 -5.93 -7.65 8.75
CA LEU A 75 -5.15 -6.54 9.29
C LEU A 75 -4.26 -5.89 8.22
N THR A 76 -3.66 -6.69 7.34
CA THR A 76 -2.86 -6.18 6.21
C THR A 76 -3.70 -5.33 5.26
N ARG A 77 -4.91 -5.79 4.89
CA ARG A 77 -5.81 -4.99 4.05
C ARG A 77 -6.25 -3.69 4.70
N MET A 78 -6.54 -3.72 5.99
CA MET A 78 -6.87 -2.52 6.76
C MET A 78 -5.68 -1.55 6.83
N HIS A 79 -4.49 -2.07 7.03
CA HIS A 79 -3.24 -1.31 7.03
C HIS A 79 -3.00 -0.60 5.68
N GLU A 80 -3.14 -1.33 4.56
CA GLU A 80 -2.98 -0.75 3.23
C GLU A 80 -4.05 0.31 2.91
N LYS A 81 -5.25 0.16 3.44
CA LYS A 81 -6.26 1.24 3.39
C LYS A 81 -5.81 2.47 4.17
N GLY A 82 -5.08 2.29 5.26
CA GLY A 82 -4.45 3.39 6.00
C GLY A 82 -3.45 4.16 5.13
N HIS A 83 -2.60 3.47 4.39
CA HIS A 83 -1.69 4.08 3.41
C HIS A 83 -2.46 4.80 2.29
N ARG A 84 -3.59 4.25 1.84
CA ARG A 84 -4.47 4.92 0.88
C ARG A 84 -4.99 6.24 1.42
N ILE A 85 -5.37 6.31 2.69
CA ILE A 85 -5.83 7.53 3.34
C ILE A 85 -4.68 8.54 3.49
N GLN A 86 -3.49 8.09 3.87
CA GLN A 86 -2.28 8.94 3.91
C GLN A 86 -2.02 9.59 2.54
N SER A 87 -2.14 8.82 1.46
CA SER A 87 -1.99 9.33 0.09
C SER A 87 -2.97 10.45 -0.22
N LYS A 88 -4.25 10.28 0.15
CA LYS A 88 -5.28 11.31 -0.01
C LYS A 88 -4.99 12.59 0.81
N ILE A 89 -4.48 12.43 2.02
CA ILE A 89 -4.15 13.55 2.91
C ILE A 89 -2.94 14.32 2.38
N LEU A 90 -1.87 13.61 2.03
CA LEU A 90 -0.57 14.20 1.68
C LEU A 90 -0.43 14.58 0.21
N GLY A 91 -1.26 14.00 -0.66
CA GLY A 91 -1.21 14.27 -2.10
C GLY A 91 0.20 14.10 -2.67
N PRO A 92 0.75 15.11 -3.36
CA PRO A 92 2.05 15.00 -4.02
C PRO A 92 3.23 14.78 -3.07
N PHE A 93 3.07 15.03 -1.77
CA PHE A 93 4.10 14.81 -0.76
C PHE A 93 4.15 13.38 -0.21
N TYR A 94 3.17 12.54 -0.54
CA TYR A 94 3.07 11.18 -0.02
C TYR A 94 4.35 10.34 -0.22
N LEU A 95 4.94 10.38 -1.42
CA LEU A 95 6.14 9.58 -1.70
C LEU A 95 7.34 9.99 -0.85
N ILE A 96 7.48 11.27 -0.53
CA ILE A 96 8.59 11.79 0.28
C ILE A 96 8.35 11.52 1.76
N VAL A 97 7.12 11.73 2.25
CA VAL A 97 6.80 11.66 3.69
C VAL A 97 6.53 10.23 4.14
N ILE A 98 5.92 9.42 3.29
CA ILE A 98 5.48 8.06 3.62
C ILE A 98 6.17 7.02 2.72
N GLY A 99 6.04 7.13 1.41
CA GLY A 99 6.44 6.08 0.47
C GLY A 99 7.92 5.72 0.58
N LEU A 100 8.80 6.68 0.44
CA LEU A 100 10.26 6.45 0.53
C LEU A 100 10.70 6.05 1.95
N PRO A 101 10.28 6.73 3.03
CA PRO A 101 10.58 6.28 4.39
C PRO A 101 10.07 4.87 4.70
N SER A 102 8.86 4.50 4.27
CA SER A 102 8.33 3.15 4.46
C SER A 102 9.15 2.11 3.72
N LEU A 103 9.56 2.40 2.48
CA LEU A 103 10.40 1.50 1.68
C LEU A 103 11.77 1.29 2.33
N ILE A 104 12.42 2.36 2.78
CA ILE A 104 13.70 2.30 3.49
C ILE A 104 13.54 1.49 4.78
N TRP A 105 12.51 1.76 5.56
CA TRP A 105 12.22 1.03 6.80
C TRP A 105 11.99 -0.45 6.55
N ALA A 106 11.17 -0.82 5.57
CA ALA A 106 10.91 -2.20 5.21
C ALA A 106 12.20 -2.94 4.80
N THR A 107 13.05 -2.28 4.02
CA THR A 107 14.34 -2.84 3.58
C THR A 107 15.28 -3.02 4.78
N LEU A 108 15.46 -2.00 5.60
CA LEU A 108 16.34 -2.07 6.78
C LEU A 108 15.84 -3.10 7.79
N HIS A 109 14.55 -3.13 8.06
CA HIS A 109 13.95 -4.09 8.99
C HIS A 109 14.12 -5.55 8.54
N SER A 110 14.09 -5.78 7.22
CA SER A 110 14.29 -7.12 6.65
C SER A 110 15.74 -7.60 6.69
N TYR A 111 16.71 -6.69 6.53
CA TYR A 111 18.13 -7.07 6.38
C TYR A 111 18.99 -6.82 7.62
N VAL A 112 18.58 -5.95 8.53
CA VAL A 112 19.36 -5.62 9.74
C VAL A 112 18.84 -6.41 10.93
N LYS A 113 19.58 -7.42 11.40
CA LYS A 113 19.18 -8.31 12.51
C LYS A 113 18.74 -7.57 13.77
N ARG A 114 19.41 -6.46 14.11
CA ARG A 114 19.08 -5.64 15.29
C ARG A 114 17.69 -5.00 15.17
N LEU A 115 17.27 -4.62 13.98
CA LEU A 115 15.96 -4.02 13.72
C LEU A 115 14.84 -5.07 13.73
N GLY A 116 15.14 -6.35 13.51
CA GLY A 116 14.16 -7.44 13.62
C GLY A 116 13.57 -7.60 15.02
N ALA A 117 14.26 -7.10 16.07
CA ALA A 117 13.74 -7.05 17.44
C ALA A 117 12.82 -5.85 17.69
N VAL A 118 12.80 -4.86 16.79
CA VAL A 118 11.92 -3.68 16.86
C VAL A 118 10.62 -3.99 16.14
N ASP A 119 9.49 -3.63 16.73
CA ASP A 119 8.19 -3.79 16.07
C ASP A 119 8.15 -2.95 14.78
N TYR A 120 7.94 -3.64 13.65
CA TYR A 120 7.82 -3.02 12.33
C TYR A 120 6.79 -1.88 12.31
N PHE A 121 5.66 -2.09 12.97
CA PHE A 121 4.54 -1.15 13.00
C PHE A 121 4.71 0.00 14.01
N SER A 122 5.82 0.05 14.72
CA SER A 122 6.17 1.20 15.58
C SER A 122 6.72 2.40 14.82
N PHE A 123 7.20 2.19 13.58
CA PHE A 123 7.70 3.28 12.73
C PHE A 123 6.57 4.23 12.35
N TYR A 124 6.84 5.53 12.29
CA TYR A 124 5.77 6.53 12.19
C TYR A 124 4.84 6.36 10.98
N THR A 125 5.36 5.96 9.83
CA THR A 125 4.57 5.75 8.62
C THR A 125 3.59 4.60 8.78
N GLU A 126 4.06 3.49 9.35
CA GLU A 126 3.31 2.26 9.56
C GLU A 126 2.31 2.41 10.71
N LYS A 127 2.75 3.02 11.81
CA LYS A 127 1.88 3.31 12.96
C LYS A 127 0.71 4.24 12.59
N TRP A 128 0.97 5.23 11.76
CA TRP A 128 -0.07 6.14 11.29
C TRP A 128 -1.02 5.44 10.31
N ALA A 129 -0.49 4.59 9.41
CA ALA A 129 -1.32 3.77 8.52
C ALA A 129 -2.25 2.84 9.33
N ASP A 130 -1.74 2.15 10.35
CA ASP A 130 -2.55 1.32 11.23
C ASP A 130 -3.68 2.13 11.88
N ARG A 131 -3.37 3.31 12.39
CA ARG A 131 -4.38 4.18 13.01
C ARG A 131 -5.47 4.60 12.02
N LEU A 132 -5.09 5.04 10.83
CA LEU A 132 -6.04 5.46 9.79
C LEU A 132 -6.85 4.30 9.23
N GLY A 133 -6.25 3.12 9.11
CA GLY A 133 -6.91 1.91 8.66
C GLY A 133 -7.77 1.22 9.73
N GLY A 134 -7.73 1.69 10.97
CA GLY A 134 -8.46 1.10 12.10
C GLY A 134 -7.86 -0.20 12.62
N VAL A 135 -6.57 -0.42 12.40
CA VAL A 135 -5.86 -1.62 12.87
C VAL A 135 -5.54 -1.48 14.35
N LYS A 136 -5.86 -2.51 15.12
CA LYS A 136 -5.46 -2.68 16.51
C LYS A 136 -4.53 -3.88 16.60
N ARG A 137 -3.30 -3.66 17.03
CA ARG A 137 -2.28 -4.67 17.27
C ARG A 137 -2.03 -4.85 18.75
#